data_c8d5ca6c1cc217440a9fab71468aeb1c
#
_entry.id   c8d5ca6c1cc217440a9fab71468aeb1c
#
_cell.length_a   1.000
_cell.length_b   1.000
_cell.length_c   1.000
_cell.angle_alpha   90.00
_cell.angle_beta   90.00
_cell.angle_gamma   90.00
#
_symmetry.space_group_name_H-M   'P 1'
#
loop_
_entity.id
_entity.type
_entity.pdbx_description
1 polymer ?
#
loop_
_entity_poly.entity_id
_entity_poly.type
_entity_poly.pdbx_seq_one_letter_code
_entity_poly.pdbx_strand_id
1 'polypeptide(L)'
;MLDLSKLAGQMRGLSQHLTAEAEANRERLQLGMKHLEYAFDNLPELVQIQQKWRDRILFANATPVEPLHTCIDIMVPPKIHTVIATDGSQIAPNHHEIAYCYLLNIGRVVLHYGQKKHPILDSIPEIFYRPEDLYMSRQWGIRTEEWMSYRRTASEAVVLSELAIAAMGKEKGDKVEEISTPSSPSSPSSPSSPSSPSLTTSERIPTLAMVDGSLIYWFLDQLPYDAREHILPPILESWKDLREAGIPIMGYLSASRSIEAMNFFRLSACPHKAPDCM
;
A
#
# COMPACT_ATOMS: atom_id res chain seq x y z
N MET A 1 -22.56 -27.82 -10.93
CA MET A 1 -21.42 -28.71 -10.60
C MET A 1 -20.33 -28.47 -11.64
N LEU A 2 -19.08 -28.26 -11.22
CA LEU A 2 -17.95 -28.05 -12.14
C LEU A 2 -17.56 -29.39 -12.77
N ASP A 3 -17.51 -29.44 -14.12
CA ASP A 3 -17.08 -30.64 -14.86
C ASP A 3 -15.56 -30.62 -14.99
N LEU A 4 -14.88 -31.34 -14.10
CA LEU A 4 -13.43 -31.41 -14.05
C LEU A 4 -12.81 -32.08 -15.30
N SER A 5 -13.54 -32.98 -15.96
CA SER A 5 -13.04 -33.64 -17.18
C SER A 5 -12.96 -32.67 -18.34
N LYS A 6 -13.96 -31.80 -18.49
CA LYS A 6 -13.95 -30.73 -19.50
C LYS A 6 -12.86 -29.68 -19.19
N LEU A 7 -12.67 -29.36 -17.91
CA LEU A 7 -11.61 -28.47 -17.48
C LEU A 7 -10.22 -29.04 -17.78
N ALA A 8 -9.99 -30.32 -17.46
CA ALA A 8 -8.72 -30.99 -17.74
C ALA A 8 -8.37 -30.99 -19.24
N GLY A 9 -9.38 -31.13 -20.12
CA GLY A 9 -9.18 -31.00 -21.57
C GLY A 9 -8.66 -29.62 -22.00
N GLN A 10 -9.10 -28.56 -21.32
CA GLN A 10 -8.67 -27.17 -21.60
C GLN A 10 -7.28 -26.84 -21.04
N MET A 11 -6.82 -27.53 -19.99
CA MET A 11 -5.53 -27.31 -19.35
C MET A 11 -4.33 -27.49 -20.29
N ARG A 12 -4.44 -28.38 -21.29
CA ARG A 12 -3.37 -28.57 -22.27
C ARG A 12 -3.14 -27.32 -23.12
N GLY A 13 -4.22 -26.69 -23.59
CA GLY A 13 -4.15 -25.42 -24.34
C GLY A 13 -3.61 -24.28 -23.49
N LEU A 14 -4.01 -24.20 -22.22
CA LEU A 14 -3.48 -23.23 -21.26
C LEU A 14 -1.96 -23.41 -21.07
N SER A 15 -1.50 -24.64 -20.87
CA SER A 15 -0.07 -24.94 -20.69
C SER A 15 0.76 -24.52 -21.92
N GLN A 16 0.27 -24.82 -23.12
CA GLN A 16 0.96 -24.40 -24.36
C GLN A 16 1.00 -22.88 -24.50
N HIS A 17 -0.10 -22.21 -24.20
CA HIS A 17 -0.16 -20.74 -24.20
C HIS A 17 0.81 -20.11 -23.21
N LEU A 18 0.85 -20.60 -21.96
CA LEU A 18 1.76 -20.11 -20.93
C LEU A 18 3.24 -20.32 -21.30
N THR A 19 3.57 -21.43 -21.96
CA THR A 19 4.93 -21.68 -22.44
C THR A 19 5.33 -20.67 -23.53
N ALA A 20 4.48 -20.48 -24.52
CA ALA A 20 4.73 -19.50 -25.59
C ALA A 20 4.81 -18.07 -25.05
N GLU A 21 3.96 -17.72 -24.09
CA GLU A 21 4.00 -16.41 -23.43
C GLU A 21 5.29 -16.23 -22.61
N ALA A 22 5.75 -17.25 -21.91
CA ALA A 22 7.01 -17.21 -21.18
C ALA A 22 8.22 -16.98 -22.10
N GLU A 23 8.23 -17.61 -23.29
CA GLU A 23 9.26 -17.38 -24.31
C GLU A 23 9.21 -15.95 -24.84
N ALA A 24 8.03 -15.47 -25.23
CA ALA A 24 7.84 -14.10 -25.69
C ALA A 24 8.22 -13.05 -24.62
N ASN A 25 7.93 -13.32 -23.34
CA ASN A 25 8.34 -12.44 -22.25
C ASN A 25 9.86 -12.42 -22.06
N ARG A 26 10.54 -13.56 -22.27
CA ARG A 26 12.01 -13.60 -22.23
C ARG A 26 12.63 -12.77 -23.36
N GLU A 27 12.09 -12.85 -24.55
CA GLU A 27 12.53 -12.03 -25.70
C GLU A 27 12.31 -10.53 -25.44
N ARG A 28 11.14 -10.17 -24.91
CA ARG A 28 10.83 -8.76 -24.51
C ARG A 28 11.79 -8.24 -23.46
N LEU A 29 12.12 -9.08 -22.45
CA LEU A 29 13.09 -8.73 -21.42
C LEU A 29 14.49 -8.50 -22.01
N GLN A 30 14.94 -9.37 -22.90
CA GLN A 30 16.24 -9.21 -23.58
C GLN A 30 16.28 -7.93 -24.41
N LEU A 31 15.20 -7.61 -25.13
CA LEU A 31 15.10 -6.37 -25.87
C LEU A 31 15.14 -5.15 -24.95
N GLY A 32 14.40 -5.20 -23.83
CA GLY A 32 14.41 -4.14 -22.81
C GLY A 32 15.79 -3.91 -22.22
N MET A 33 16.52 -5.00 -21.92
CA MET A 33 17.92 -4.91 -21.43
C MET A 33 18.85 -4.26 -22.46
N LYS A 34 18.74 -4.60 -23.74
CA LYS A 34 19.53 -3.94 -24.80
C LYS A 34 19.26 -2.43 -24.88
N HIS A 35 18.00 -2.00 -24.73
CA HIS A 35 17.67 -0.58 -24.70
C HIS A 35 18.20 0.11 -23.46
N LEU A 36 18.19 -0.56 -22.31
CA LEU A 36 18.77 -0.04 -21.07
C LEU A 36 20.29 0.12 -21.20
N GLU A 37 21.00 -0.89 -21.73
CA GLU A 37 22.44 -0.83 -21.99
C GLU A 37 22.80 0.32 -22.94
N TYR A 38 22.05 0.45 -24.04
CA TYR A 38 22.23 1.60 -24.94
C TYR A 38 22.04 2.93 -24.22
N ALA A 39 21.02 3.02 -23.35
CA ALA A 39 20.72 4.22 -22.62
C ALA A 39 21.81 4.59 -21.59
N PHE A 40 22.56 3.63 -21.03
CA PHE A 40 23.70 3.90 -20.15
C PHE A 40 24.76 4.75 -20.86
N ASP A 41 25.09 4.38 -22.09
CA ASP A 41 26.16 5.03 -22.84
C ASP A 41 25.69 6.34 -23.52
N ASN A 42 24.38 6.45 -23.82
CA ASN A 42 23.82 7.55 -24.63
C ASN A 42 22.78 8.38 -23.88
N LEU A 43 22.82 8.41 -22.55
CA LEU A 43 21.85 9.12 -21.71
C LEU A 43 21.67 10.62 -22.09
N PRO A 44 22.74 11.40 -22.29
CA PRO A 44 22.60 12.82 -22.67
C PRO A 44 21.85 13.01 -24.00
N GLU A 45 22.09 12.13 -24.97
CA GLU A 45 21.41 12.16 -26.28
C GLU A 45 19.92 11.87 -26.11
N LEU A 46 19.56 10.83 -25.35
CA LEU A 46 18.17 10.46 -25.08
C LEU A 46 17.41 11.59 -24.37
N VAL A 47 18.03 12.24 -23.40
CA VAL A 47 17.43 13.40 -22.71
C VAL A 47 17.22 14.57 -23.69
N GLN A 48 18.16 14.82 -24.60
CA GLN A 48 17.98 15.84 -25.65
C GLN A 48 16.83 15.48 -26.60
N ILE A 49 16.72 14.21 -27.02
CA ILE A 49 15.60 13.73 -27.84
C ILE A 49 14.28 13.94 -27.09
N GLN A 50 14.22 13.54 -25.83
CA GLN A 50 13.02 13.71 -25.00
C GLN A 50 12.62 15.19 -24.90
N GLN A 51 13.55 16.09 -24.62
CA GLN A 51 13.29 17.51 -24.52
C GLN A 51 12.83 18.12 -25.84
N LYS A 52 13.50 17.76 -26.95
CA LYS A 52 13.16 18.21 -28.30
C LYS A 52 11.74 17.85 -28.72
N TRP A 53 11.26 16.69 -28.28
CA TRP A 53 9.98 16.15 -28.69
C TRP A 53 8.90 16.19 -27.61
N ARG A 54 9.16 16.84 -26.47
CA ARG A 54 8.31 16.88 -25.28
C ARG A 54 6.84 17.17 -25.60
N ASP A 55 6.59 18.15 -26.47
CA ASP A 55 5.24 18.58 -26.81
C ASP A 55 4.56 17.73 -27.91
N ARG A 56 5.28 16.74 -28.45
CA ARG A 56 4.79 15.86 -29.52
C ARG A 56 4.70 14.40 -29.12
N ILE A 57 5.32 14.04 -28.01
CA ILE A 57 5.22 12.68 -27.46
C ILE A 57 3.86 12.52 -26.82
N LEU A 58 3.04 11.56 -27.31
CA LEU A 58 1.68 11.30 -26.85
C LEU A 58 1.60 10.31 -25.68
N PHE A 59 2.73 9.85 -25.15
CA PHE A 59 2.79 8.93 -24.02
C PHE A 59 3.63 9.49 -22.88
N ALA A 60 3.25 9.11 -21.65
CA ALA A 60 4.03 9.43 -20.46
C ALA A 60 5.40 8.74 -20.50
N ASN A 61 6.47 9.48 -20.19
CA ASN A 61 7.81 8.95 -20.08
C ASN A 61 8.51 9.54 -18.85
N ALA A 62 9.41 8.75 -18.25
CA ALA A 62 10.21 9.18 -17.11
C ALA A 62 11.39 10.02 -17.60
N THR A 63 11.80 11.01 -16.79
CA THR A 63 13.05 11.74 -16.99
C THR A 63 14.06 11.28 -15.94
N PRO A 64 15.21 10.72 -16.31
CA PRO A 64 16.26 10.35 -15.37
C PRO A 64 16.78 11.57 -14.62
N VAL A 65 16.87 11.49 -13.29
CA VAL A 65 17.39 12.54 -12.41
C VAL A 65 18.83 12.25 -11.95
N GLU A 66 19.30 11.02 -12.15
CA GLU A 66 20.63 10.53 -11.83
C GLU A 66 21.10 9.51 -12.86
N PRO A 67 22.39 9.12 -12.89
CA PRO A 67 22.88 8.11 -13.80
C PRO A 67 22.10 6.79 -13.68
N LEU A 68 21.74 6.18 -14.80
CA LEU A 68 20.90 4.96 -14.84
C LEU A 68 21.55 3.74 -14.19
N HIS A 69 22.89 3.73 -14.02
CA HIS A 69 23.65 2.68 -13.36
C HIS A 69 23.90 2.95 -11.87
N THR A 70 23.26 3.98 -11.29
CA THR A 70 23.36 4.27 -9.88
C THR A 70 22.86 3.09 -9.06
N CYS A 71 23.75 2.49 -8.28
CA CYS A 71 23.47 1.44 -7.33
C CYS A 71 23.81 1.94 -5.92
N ILE A 72 22.89 1.77 -5.00
CA ILE A 72 23.10 2.14 -3.59
C ILE A 72 23.07 0.85 -2.78
N ASP A 73 24.10 0.62 -1.99
CA ASP A 73 24.16 -0.52 -1.09
C ASP A 73 23.07 -0.40 -0.02
N ILE A 74 22.32 -1.47 0.16
CA ILE A 74 21.28 -1.53 1.20
C ILE A 74 21.97 -1.69 2.55
N MET A 75 21.74 -0.74 3.45
CA MET A 75 22.23 -0.83 4.82
C MET A 75 21.61 -2.03 5.54
N VAL A 76 22.44 -2.69 6.38
CA VAL A 76 21.93 -3.78 7.21
C VAL A 76 20.87 -3.23 8.17
N PRO A 77 19.68 -3.82 8.23
CA PRO A 77 18.64 -3.35 9.14
C PRO A 77 19.06 -3.53 10.61
N PRO A 78 18.52 -2.73 11.53
CA PRO A 78 18.75 -2.93 12.96
C PRO A 78 18.43 -4.36 13.37
N LYS A 79 19.27 -5.00 14.19
CA LYS A 79 19.04 -6.38 14.67
C LYS A 79 17.72 -6.53 15.43
N ILE A 80 17.33 -5.48 16.15
CA ILE A 80 16.09 -5.39 16.91
C ILE A 80 15.20 -4.37 16.22
N HIS A 81 14.10 -4.81 15.65
CA HIS A 81 13.13 -3.92 15.00
C HIS A 81 11.75 -4.59 14.93
N THR A 82 10.74 -3.81 14.60
CA THR A 82 9.36 -4.29 14.40
C THR A 82 8.91 -3.92 13.00
N VAL A 83 8.26 -4.84 12.30
CA VAL A 83 7.59 -4.59 11.01
C VAL A 83 6.11 -4.84 11.18
N ILE A 84 5.30 -3.91 10.71
CA ILE A 84 3.85 -3.94 10.83
C ILE A 84 3.26 -3.79 9.45
N ALA A 85 2.28 -4.64 9.12
CA ALA A 85 1.56 -4.57 7.85
C ALA A 85 0.09 -4.92 8.04
N THR A 86 -0.74 -4.42 7.14
CA THR A 86 -2.15 -4.78 7.02
C THR A 86 -2.48 -5.13 5.57
N ASP A 87 -3.42 -6.04 5.40
CA ASP A 87 -3.97 -6.40 4.09
C ASP A 87 -5.46 -6.71 4.23
N GLY A 88 -6.25 -6.20 3.30
CA GLY A 88 -7.70 -6.31 3.35
C GLY A 88 -8.25 -7.31 2.35
N SER A 89 -9.24 -8.07 2.79
CA SER A 89 -10.08 -8.88 1.93
C SER A 89 -11.54 -8.46 2.03
N GLN A 90 -12.36 -8.83 1.04
CA GLN A 90 -13.76 -8.42 1.00
C GLN A 90 -14.65 -9.52 0.42
N ILE A 91 -15.88 -9.59 0.92
CA ILE A 91 -16.95 -10.42 0.34
C ILE A 91 -18.02 -9.47 -0.16
N ALA A 92 -18.26 -9.49 -1.47
CA ALA A 92 -19.26 -8.65 -2.12
C ALA A 92 -20.69 -9.10 -1.78
N PRO A 93 -21.66 -8.17 -1.76
CA PRO A 93 -23.05 -8.52 -1.54
C PRO A 93 -23.60 -9.36 -2.69
N ASN A 94 -24.38 -10.37 -2.34
CA ASN A 94 -25.00 -11.26 -3.30
C ASN A 94 -26.53 -11.26 -3.12
N HIS A 95 -27.26 -11.00 -4.19
CA HIS A 95 -28.73 -10.97 -4.19
C HIS A 95 -29.38 -12.35 -3.95
N HIS A 96 -28.61 -13.43 -4.06
CA HIS A 96 -29.10 -14.79 -3.81
C HIS A 96 -28.92 -15.23 -2.35
N GLU A 97 -28.29 -14.38 -1.52
CA GLU A 97 -28.10 -14.65 -0.10
C GLU A 97 -29.33 -14.20 0.72
N ILE A 98 -29.48 -14.77 1.91
CA ILE A 98 -30.59 -14.46 2.84
C ILE A 98 -30.55 -12.98 3.27
N ALA A 99 -29.34 -12.42 3.41
CA ALA A 99 -29.11 -11.03 3.78
C ALA A 99 -28.22 -10.34 2.74
N TYR A 100 -28.67 -9.18 2.27
CA TYR A 100 -27.86 -8.34 1.40
C TYR A 100 -26.91 -7.50 2.25
N CYS A 101 -25.68 -7.97 2.37
CA CYS A 101 -24.62 -7.32 3.15
C CYS A 101 -23.27 -7.56 2.47
N TYR A 102 -22.26 -6.79 2.85
CA TYR A 102 -20.87 -7.08 2.50
C TYR A 102 -20.00 -7.15 3.75
N LEU A 103 -18.84 -7.79 3.62
CA LEU A 103 -17.85 -7.93 4.68
C LEU A 103 -16.52 -7.38 4.20
N LEU A 104 -15.90 -6.57 5.04
CA LEU A 104 -14.48 -6.25 4.95
C LEU A 104 -13.74 -7.00 6.06
N ASN A 105 -12.59 -7.56 5.76
CA ASN A 105 -11.75 -8.22 6.76
C ASN A 105 -10.33 -7.72 6.61
N ILE A 106 -9.81 -7.02 7.63
CA ILE A 106 -8.48 -6.45 7.62
C ILE A 106 -7.54 -7.37 8.40
N GLY A 107 -6.67 -8.07 7.69
CA GLY A 107 -5.58 -8.85 8.26
C GLY A 107 -4.51 -7.95 8.86
N ARG A 108 -3.98 -8.35 10.01
CA ARG A 108 -2.95 -7.62 10.76
C ARG A 108 -1.73 -8.49 10.98
N VAL A 109 -0.57 -7.93 10.72
CA VAL A 109 0.72 -8.60 10.89
C VAL A 109 1.65 -7.71 11.69
N VAL A 110 2.19 -8.22 12.80
CA VAL A 110 3.28 -7.58 13.55
C VAL A 110 4.41 -8.59 13.74
N LEU A 111 5.56 -8.30 13.18
CA LEU A 111 6.76 -9.15 13.28
C LEU A 111 7.81 -8.46 14.15
N HIS A 112 8.25 -9.16 15.19
CA HIS A 112 9.21 -8.68 16.18
C HIS A 112 10.59 -9.31 15.94
N TYR A 113 11.43 -8.67 15.13
CA TYR A 113 12.77 -9.17 14.83
C TYR A 113 13.74 -8.92 15.99
N GLY A 114 14.50 -9.95 16.36
CA GLY A 114 15.48 -9.89 17.45
C GLY A 114 14.89 -9.67 18.84
N GLN A 115 13.57 -9.76 18.98
CA GLN A 115 12.83 -9.59 20.23
C GLN A 115 12.29 -10.96 20.71
N LYS A 116 12.21 -11.15 22.03
CA LYS A 116 11.56 -12.34 22.61
C LYS A 116 10.03 -12.15 22.70
N LYS A 117 9.41 -11.73 21.57
CA LYS A 117 7.96 -11.51 21.47
C LYS A 117 7.39 -12.36 20.36
N HIS A 118 6.18 -12.90 20.59
CA HIS A 118 5.44 -13.61 19.53
C HIS A 118 4.92 -12.65 18.48
N PRO A 119 4.89 -13.05 17.20
CA PRO A 119 4.25 -12.24 16.16
C PRO A 119 2.74 -12.16 16.40
N ILE A 120 2.13 -11.08 15.93
CA ILE A 120 0.66 -10.96 15.86
C ILE A 120 0.27 -11.27 14.41
N LEU A 121 -0.60 -12.23 14.23
CA LEU A 121 -1.17 -12.66 12.96
C LEU A 121 -2.66 -12.93 13.20
N ASP A 122 -3.48 -11.91 12.94
CA ASP A 122 -4.92 -11.98 13.15
C ASP A 122 -5.68 -11.12 12.13
N SER A 123 -6.99 -10.97 12.30
CA SER A 123 -7.80 -10.12 11.43
C SER A 123 -8.99 -9.51 12.14
N ILE A 124 -9.48 -8.40 11.62
CA ILE A 124 -10.67 -7.70 12.10
C ILE A 124 -11.73 -7.75 11.02
N PRO A 125 -12.76 -8.60 11.15
CA PRO A 125 -13.91 -8.61 10.24
C PRO A 125 -14.93 -7.53 10.64
N GLU A 126 -15.52 -6.88 9.64
CA GLU A 126 -16.60 -5.91 9.80
C GLU A 126 -17.69 -6.15 8.75
N ILE A 127 -18.96 -6.24 9.20
CA ILE A 127 -20.11 -6.48 8.33
C ILE A 127 -20.88 -5.18 8.14
N PHE A 128 -21.21 -4.89 6.88
CA PHE A 128 -21.97 -3.73 6.44
C PHE A 128 -23.29 -4.16 5.85
N TYR A 129 -24.38 -3.80 6.49
CA TYR A 129 -25.74 -4.24 6.13
C TYR A 129 -26.78 -3.11 6.13
N ARG A 130 -26.41 -1.92 6.62
CA ARG A 130 -27.30 -0.78 6.69
C ARG A 130 -27.49 -0.16 5.29
N PRO A 131 -28.67 0.43 5.00
CA PRO A 131 -28.89 1.09 3.72
C PRO A 131 -27.83 2.17 3.39
N GLU A 132 -27.35 2.90 4.39
CA GLU A 132 -26.33 3.92 4.24
C GLU A 132 -25.02 3.30 3.73
N ASP A 133 -24.64 2.14 4.21
CA ASP A 133 -23.43 1.43 3.79
C ASP A 133 -23.55 0.84 2.38
N LEU A 134 -24.74 0.32 2.05
CA LEU A 134 -24.97 -0.44 0.82
C LEU A 134 -25.29 0.44 -0.38
N TYR A 135 -25.92 1.60 -0.16
CA TYR A 135 -26.51 2.39 -1.24
C TYR A 135 -25.97 3.82 -1.35
N MET A 136 -25.25 4.33 -0.34
CA MET A 136 -24.70 5.69 -0.35
C MET A 136 -23.87 5.96 -1.61
N SER A 137 -23.03 5.02 -2.03
CA SER A 137 -22.15 5.19 -3.18
C SER A 137 -22.89 5.37 -4.51
N ARG A 138 -24.13 4.90 -4.60
CA ARG A 138 -24.97 5.00 -5.81
C ARG A 138 -25.35 6.44 -6.14
N GLN A 139 -25.46 7.32 -5.14
CA GLN A 139 -25.71 8.75 -5.37
C GLN A 139 -24.55 9.44 -6.12
N TRP A 140 -23.36 8.85 -6.05
CA TRP A 140 -22.15 9.29 -6.77
C TRP A 140 -21.90 8.50 -8.05
N GLY A 141 -22.82 7.60 -8.45
CA GLY A 141 -22.64 6.73 -9.60
C GLY A 141 -21.62 5.61 -9.42
N ILE A 142 -21.20 5.37 -8.17
CA ILE A 142 -20.19 4.33 -7.84
C ILE A 142 -20.93 3.04 -7.47
N ARG A 143 -20.52 1.91 -8.06
CA ARG A 143 -21.09 0.59 -7.73
C ARG A 143 -20.64 0.17 -6.32
N THR A 144 -21.49 -0.60 -5.63
CA THR A 144 -21.22 -1.06 -4.27
C THR A 144 -19.90 -1.83 -4.16
N GLU A 145 -19.59 -2.71 -5.13
CA GLU A 145 -18.37 -3.51 -5.15
C GLU A 145 -17.10 -2.63 -5.29
N GLU A 146 -17.19 -1.57 -6.06
CA GLU A 146 -16.11 -0.61 -6.25
C GLU A 146 -15.92 0.24 -4.98
N TRP A 147 -17.03 0.71 -4.41
CA TRP A 147 -17.04 1.45 -3.14
C TRP A 147 -16.41 0.67 -2.00
N MET A 148 -16.72 -0.63 -1.91
CA MET A 148 -16.11 -1.54 -0.94
C MET A 148 -14.59 -1.55 -1.04
N SER A 149 -14.05 -1.57 -2.27
CA SER A 149 -12.60 -1.56 -2.48
C SER A 149 -11.96 -0.27 -1.95
N TYR A 150 -12.62 0.88 -2.13
CA TYR A 150 -12.14 2.17 -1.60
C TYR A 150 -12.22 2.21 -0.07
N ARG A 151 -13.33 1.74 0.51
CA ARG A 151 -13.47 1.63 1.97
C ARG A 151 -12.45 0.69 2.56
N ARG A 152 -12.19 -0.45 1.92
CA ARG A 152 -11.16 -1.40 2.35
C ARG A 152 -9.80 -0.72 2.43
N THR A 153 -9.38 0.03 1.39
CA THR A 153 -8.11 0.76 1.39
C THR A 153 -8.02 1.77 2.53
N ALA A 154 -9.10 2.50 2.82
CA ALA A 154 -9.13 3.42 3.95
C ALA A 154 -9.03 2.67 5.30
N SER A 155 -9.75 1.56 5.46
CA SER A 155 -9.70 0.73 6.67
C SER A 155 -8.32 0.10 6.89
N GLU A 156 -7.65 -0.34 5.83
CA GLU A 156 -6.26 -0.84 5.89
C GLU A 156 -5.32 0.22 6.48
N ALA A 157 -5.42 1.48 6.05
CA ALA A 157 -4.61 2.59 6.55
C ALA A 157 -4.91 2.91 8.02
N VAL A 158 -6.18 2.94 8.40
CA VAL A 158 -6.61 3.21 9.79
C VAL A 158 -6.09 2.11 10.73
N VAL A 159 -6.35 0.85 10.40
CA VAL A 159 -5.92 -0.29 11.22
C VAL A 159 -4.39 -0.36 11.30
N LEU A 160 -3.66 -0.03 10.21
CA LEU A 160 -2.20 0.01 10.23
C LEU A 160 -1.68 1.04 11.23
N SER A 161 -2.22 2.26 11.25
CA SER A 161 -1.78 3.32 12.15
C SER A 161 -2.10 2.97 13.61
N GLU A 162 -3.29 2.48 13.89
CA GLU A 162 -3.70 2.06 15.25
C GLU A 162 -2.82 0.92 15.77
N LEU A 163 -2.58 -0.10 14.96
CA LEU A 163 -1.75 -1.24 15.30
C LEU A 163 -0.29 -0.80 15.57
N ALA A 164 0.24 0.10 14.76
CA ALA A 164 1.61 0.57 14.88
C ALA A 164 1.80 1.43 16.15
N ILE A 165 0.84 2.28 16.47
CA ILE A 165 0.86 3.10 17.68
C ILE A 165 0.72 2.22 18.94
N ALA A 166 -0.19 1.24 18.92
CA ALA A 166 -0.37 0.27 20.01
C ALA A 166 0.90 -0.57 20.24
N ALA A 167 1.57 -1.02 19.17
CA ALA A 167 2.82 -1.78 19.26
C ALA A 167 3.97 -1.00 19.94
N MET A 168 3.92 0.34 19.90
CA MET A 168 4.87 1.21 20.59
C MET A 168 4.52 1.46 22.07
N GLY A 169 3.44 0.89 22.59
CA GLY A 169 2.98 1.12 23.95
C GLY A 169 2.35 2.50 24.18
N LYS A 170 1.94 3.19 23.13
CA LYS A 170 1.15 4.41 23.19
C LYS A 170 -0.31 4.02 22.92
N GLU A 171 -1.11 3.89 23.94
CA GLU A 171 -2.55 3.86 23.75
C GLU A 171 -3.01 5.25 23.30
N LYS A 172 -3.78 5.30 22.22
CA LYS A 172 -4.53 6.49 21.83
C LYS A 172 -5.51 6.72 22.98
N GLY A 173 -5.37 7.84 23.72
CA GLY A 173 -6.20 8.10 24.89
C GLY A 173 -7.68 7.99 24.53
N ASP A 174 -8.31 6.91 24.94
CA ASP A 174 -9.74 6.79 24.98
C ASP A 174 -10.28 7.88 25.91
N LYS A 175 -11.12 8.74 25.37
CA LYS A 175 -12.05 9.51 26.17
C LYS A 175 -13.10 8.54 26.70
N VAL A 176 -12.71 7.76 27.69
CA VAL A 176 -13.67 7.03 28.52
C VAL A 176 -14.32 8.09 29.42
N GLU A 177 -15.59 8.38 29.21
CA GLU A 177 -16.41 9.07 30.20
C GLU A 177 -16.37 8.25 31.48
N GLU A 178 -15.67 8.78 32.49
CA GLU A 178 -15.68 8.22 33.84
C GLU A 178 -17.07 8.28 34.40
N ILE A 179 -17.74 7.14 34.50
CA ILE A 179 -18.88 6.97 35.41
C ILE A 179 -18.33 6.93 36.83
N SER A 180 -18.41 8.06 37.49
CA SER A 180 -17.99 8.25 38.88
C SER A 180 -18.82 7.40 39.84
N THR A 181 -18.18 6.44 40.49
CA THR A 181 -18.66 5.83 41.75
C THR A 181 -17.84 6.41 42.92
N PRO A 182 -18.48 6.78 44.01
CA PRO A 182 -17.79 7.42 45.14
C PRO A 182 -17.10 6.38 46.02
N SER A 183 -15.80 6.54 46.23
CA SER A 183 -15.04 5.73 47.18
C SER A 183 -14.58 6.54 48.39
N SER A 184 -14.65 5.87 49.55
CA SER A 184 -14.37 6.37 50.91
C SER A 184 -12.90 6.75 51.18
N PRO A 185 -12.61 7.55 52.22
CA PRO A 185 -11.29 8.16 52.44
C PRO A 185 -10.34 7.20 53.18
N SER A 186 -9.09 7.18 52.73
CA SER A 186 -7.99 6.49 53.46
C SER A 186 -6.85 7.46 53.79
N SER A 187 -6.23 7.18 54.93
CA SER A 187 -5.30 7.93 55.77
C SER A 187 -3.96 8.35 55.13
N PRO A 188 -3.23 9.36 55.69
CA PRO A 188 -2.01 9.88 55.11
C PRO A 188 -0.77 9.07 55.44
N SER A 189 0.08 8.83 54.46
CA SER A 189 1.42 8.26 54.62
C SER A 189 2.52 9.26 54.35
N SER A 190 3.62 9.11 55.04
CA SER A 190 4.78 9.98 55.27
C SER A 190 5.62 10.27 53.99
N PRO A 191 6.43 11.37 53.98
CA PRO A 191 7.21 11.79 52.82
C PRO A 191 8.47 10.97 52.65
N SER A 192 8.67 10.45 51.46
CA SER A 192 9.93 9.78 51.06
C SER A 192 10.83 10.76 50.25
N SER A 193 12.12 10.64 50.47
CA SER A 193 13.22 11.46 49.99
C SER A 193 13.32 11.54 48.43
N PRO A 194 13.93 12.61 47.87
CA PRO A 194 14.04 12.78 46.45
C PRO A 194 15.10 11.82 45.85
N SER A 195 14.65 10.89 45.03
CA SER A 195 15.53 10.08 44.19
C SER A 195 15.93 10.86 42.94
N SER A 196 17.22 10.86 42.63
CA SER A 196 17.85 11.45 41.45
C SER A 196 17.20 11.01 40.15
N PRO A 197 17.11 11.87 39.12
CA PRO A 197 16.54 11.49 37.85
C PRO A 197 17.52 10.56 37.11
N SER A 198 17.21 9.28 37.08
CA SER A 198 17.83 8.34 36.13
C SER A 198 17.26 8.63 34.75
N LEU A 199 18.01 9.32 33.92
CA LEU A 199 17.82 9.41 32.46
C LEU A 199 18.02 8.03 31.84
N THR A 200 17.04 7.18 31.92
CA THR A 200 16.90 6.05 30.98
C THR A 200 16.13 6.55 29.76
N THR A 201 16.86 7.03 28.78
CA THR A 201 16.39 7.03 27.40
C THR A 201 16.12 5.58 27.03
N SER A 202 14.88 5.11 27.17
CA SER A 202 14.48 3.81 26.61
C SER A 202 14.67 3.96 25.10
N GLU A 203 15.72 3.34 24.55
CA GLU A 203 15.93 3.31 23.10
C GLU A 203 14.67 2.76 22.46
N ARG A 204 13.98 3.60 21.68
CA ARG A 204 12.80 3.21 20.93
C ARG A 204 13.17 2.12 19.95
N ILE A 205 12.47 1.02 19.96
CA ILE A 205 12.63 -0.05 18.97
C ILE A 205 12.22 0.51 17.61
N PRO A 206 13.13 0.50 16.61
CA PRO A 206 12.81 0.92 15.26
C PRO A 206 11.62 0.13 14.72
N THR A 207 10.62 0.84 14.24
CA THR A 207 9.36 0.26 13.74
C THR A 207 9.10 0.75 12.34
N LEU A 208 8.72 -0.15 11.42
CA LEU A 208 8.38 0.14 10.03
C LEU A 208 6.92 -0.27 9.77
N ALA A 209 6.13 0.62 9.19
CA ALA A 209 4.79 0.32 8.69
C ALA A 209 4.85 0.04 7.18
N MET A 210 4.21 -1.05 6.72
CA MET A 210 4.19 -1.45 5.32
C MET A 210 2.77 -1.52 4.79
N VAL A 211 2.59 -1.04 3.57
CA VAL A 211 1.33 -1.10 2.80
C VAL A 211 1.56 -1.93 1.55
N ASP A 212 0.65 -2.83 1.22
CA ASP A 212 0.65 -3.49 -0.08
C ASP A 212 0.07 -2.54 -1.14
N GLY A 213 0.92 -2.02 -1.98
CA GLY A 213 0.57 -1.09 -3.04
C GLY A 213 1.25 0.27 -2.95
N SER A 214 0.71 1.21 -3.71
CA SER A 214 1.18 2.59 -3.78
C SER A 214 0.70 3.41 -2.59
N LEU A 215 1.57 4.29 -2.08
CA LEU A 215 1.18 5.32 -1.10
C LEU A 215 0.45 6.51 -1.77
N ILE A 216 0.42 6.56 -3.10
CA ILE A 216 -0.32 7.55 -3.87
C ILE A 216 -1.56 6.87 -4.46
N TYR A 217 -2.72 7.31 -4.04
CA TYR A 217 -4.00 6.73 -4.42
C TYR A 217 -4.58 7.44 -5.65
N TRP A 218 -4.03 7.16 -6.83
CA TRP A 218 -4.41 7.78 -8.11
C TRP A 218 -5.89 7.64 -8.46
N PHE A 219 -6.55 6.58 -7.99
CA PHE A 219 -7.97 6.38 -8.23
C PHE A 219 -8.85 7.49 -7.61
N LEU A 220 -8.36 8.20 -6.61
CA LEU A 220 -9.11 9.29 -5.97
C LEU A 220 -9.37 10.47 -6.92
N ASP A 221 -8.51 10.68 -7.93
CA ASP A 221 -8.71 11.74 -8.92
C ASP A 221 -9.95 11.51 -9.78
N GLN A 222 -10.39 10.27 -9.92
CA GLN A 222 -11.56 9.89 -10.72
C GLN A 222 -12.85 9.93 -9.91
N LEU A 223 -12.77 10.06 -8.58
CA LEU A 223 -13.94 10.07 -7.71
C LEU A 223 -14.59 11.46 -7.65
N PRO A 224 -15.94 11.52 -7.60
CA PRO A 224 -16.64 12.72 -7.19
C PRO A 224 -16.12 13.28 -5.86
N TYR A 225 -16.16 14.59 -5.71
CA TYR A 225 -15.63 15.27 -4.53
C TYR A 225 -16.16 14.67 -3.22
N ASP A 226 -17.49 14.52 -3.10
CA ASP A 226 -18.11 14.00 -1.88
C ASP A 226 -17.67 12.56 -1.56
N ALA A 227 -17.53 11.71 -2.57
CA ALA A 227 -17.03 10.34 -2.39
C ALA A 227 -15.58 10.34 -1.90
N ARG A 228 -14.75 11.23 -2.45
CA ARG A 228 -13.35 11.40 -2.04
C ARG A 228 -13.22 11.87 -0.60
N GLU A 229 -14.09 12.76 -0.14
CA GLU A 229 -14.12 13.25 1.25
C GLU A 229 -14.44 12.15 2.28
N HIS A 230 -15.01 11.02 1.85
CA HIS A 230 -15.21 9.87 2.72
C HIS A 230 -13.99 8.93 2.79
N ILE A 231 -13.12 8.95 1.79
CA ILE A 231 -12.01 8.00 1.67
C ILE A 231 -10.66 8.63 2.04
N LEU A 232 -10.39 9.84 1.57
CA LEU A 232 -9.07 10.46 1.72
C LEU A 232 -8.75 10.92 3.15
N PRO A 233 -9.66 11.59 3.91
CA PRO A 233 -9.33 12.10 5.23
C PRO A 233 -8.84 11.03 6.22
N PRO A 234 -9.50 9.87 6.39
CA PRO A 234 -9.02 8.85 7.32
C PRO A 234 -7.64 8.29 6.93
N ILE A 235 -7.32 8.21 5.63
CA ILE A 235 -5.99 7.81 5.17
C ILE A 235 -4.94 8.86 5.56
N LEU A 236 -5.21 10.14 5.30
CA LEU A 236 -4.28 11.22 5.63
C LEU A 236 -4.07 11.37 7.13
N GLU A 237 -5.11 11.20 7.93
CA GLU A 237 -5.01 11.18 9.39
C GLU A 237 -4.13 10.03 9.86
N SER A 238 -4.32 8.84 9.33
CA SER A 238 -3.49 7.66 9.64
C SER A 238 -2.01 7.89 9.30
N TRP A 239 -1.72 8.49 8.14
CA TRP A 239 -0.34 8.84 7.77
C TRP A 239 0.25 9.94 8.64
N LYS A 240 -0.56 10.91 9.07
CA LYS A 240 -0.18 11.93 10.04
C LYS A 240 0.16 11.31 11.40
N ASP A 241 -0.69 10.44 11.91
CA ASP A 241 -0.50 9.74 13.19
C ASP A 241 0.81 8.93 13.19
N LEU A 242 1.08 8.17 12.14
CA LEU A 242 2.34 7.41 11.98
C LEU A 242 3.56 8.33 11.94
N ARG A 243 3.49 9.44 11.21
CA ARG A 243 4.56 10.43 11.14
C ARG A 243 4.83 11.08 12.49
N GLU A 244 3.78 11.45 13.23
CA GLU A 244 3.90 12.02 14.57
C GLU A 244 4.45 11.02 15.60
N ALA A 245 4.15 9.72 15.39
CA ALA A 245 4.74 8.64 16.16
C ALA A 245 6.21 8.38 15.78
N GLY A 246 6.72 8.93 14.67
CA GLY A 246 8.06 8.68 14.15
C GLY A 246 8.20 7.31 13.51
N ILE A 247 7.11 6.75 12.95
CA ILE A 247 7.08 5.46 12.25
C ILE A 247 7.11 5.72 10.75
N PRO A 248 8.18 5.34 10.03
CA PRO A 248 8.21 5.43 8.58
C PRO A 248 7.21 4.48 7.94
N ILE A 249 6.66 4.89 6.81
CA ILE A 249 5.73 4.11 6.00
C ILE A 249 6.42 3.74 4.70
N MET A 250 6.26 2.50 4.26
CA MET A 250 6.74 1.98 2.99
C MET A 250 5.60 1.33 2.21
N GLY A 251 5.43 1.72 0.94
CA GLY A 251 4.57 1.00 -0.01
C GLY A 251 5.37 -0.05 -0.77
N TYR A 252 4.85 -1.25 -0.93
CA TYR A 252 5.45 -2.31 -1.72
C TYR A 252 4.62 -2.60 -2.97
N LEU A 253 5.22 -2.44 -4.13
CA LEU A 253 4.61 -2.73 -5.42
C LEU A 253 5.17 -4.05 -5.96
N SER A 254 4.43 -5.14 -5.80
CA SER A 254 4.83 -6.49 -6.22
C SER A 254 4.97 -6.62 -7.74
N ALA A 255 4.16 -5.87 -8.50
CA ALA A 255 4.18 -5.87 -9.96
C ALA A 255 3.84 -4.46 -10.47
N SER A 256 4.86 -3.63 -10.68
CA SER A 256 4.65 -2.31 -11.26
C SER A 256 4.16 -2.44 -12.72
N ARG A 257 3.07 -1.72 -13.02
CA ARG A 257 2.55 -1.55 -14.39
C ARG A 257 3.06 -0.25 -15.02
N SER A 258 3.97 0.45 -14.35
CA SER A 258 4.58 1.67 -14.87
C SER A 258 5.40 1.36 -16.12
N ILE A 259 5.13 2.07 -17.18
CA ILE A 259 5.81 1.92 -18.48
C ILE A 259 6.67 3.14 -18.82
N GLU A 260 6.68 4.16 -17.98
CA GLU A 260 7.30 5.46 -18.26
C GLU A 260 8.81 5.35 -18.47
N ALA A 261 9.50 4.51 -17.68
CA ALA A 261 10.93 4.25 -17.87
C ALA A 261 11.20 3.52 -19.21
N MET A 262 10.38 2.51 -19.52
CA MET A 262 10.49 1.80 -20.81
C MET A 262 10.17 2.72 -22.00
N ASN A 263 9.21 3.62 -21.82
CA ASN A 263 8.89 4.64 -22.82
C ASN A 263 10.04 5.61 -23.05
N PHE A 264 10.83 5.96 -22.03
CA PHE A 264 12.05 6.73 -22.20
C PHE A 264 13.09 5.95 -23.00
N PHE A 265 13.36 4.68 -22.67
CA PHE A 265 14.36 3.87 -23.38
C PHE A 265 13.98 3.64 -24.86
N ARG A 266 12.70 3.47 -25.17
CA ARG A 266 12.23 3.27 -26.53
C ARG A 266 12.38 4.49 -27.44
N LEU A 267 12.68 5.68 -26.91
CA LEU A 267 12.96 6.87 -27.71
C LEU A 267 14.16 6.63 -28.68
N SER A 268 15.13 5.81 -28.27
CA SER A 268 16.26 5.43 -29.11
C SER A 268 15.86 4.48 -30.27
N ALA A 269 14.78 3.74 -30.11
CA ALA A 269 14.32 2.74 -31.07
C ALA A 269 13.36 3.33 -32.13
N CYS A 270 12.99 4.62 -32.00
CA CYS A 270 12.07 5.24 -32.94
C CYS A 270 12.74 5.37 -34.33
N PRO A 271 12.21 4.72 -35.39
CA PRO A 271 12.80 4.79 -36.72
C PRO A 271 12.54 6.12 -37.42
N HIS A 272 11.69 6.97 -36.86
CA HIS A 272 11.27 8.24 -37.45
C HIS A 272 12.14 9.40 -36.96
N LYS A 273 12.51 10.30 -37.88
CA LYS A 273 13.24 11.53 -37.53
C LYS A 273 12.41 12.51 -36.70
N ALA A 274 11.11 12.31 -36.67
CA ALA A 274 10.14 12.98 -35.81
C ALA A 274 9.24 11.91 -35.19
N PRO A 275 8.80 12.05 -33.93
CA PRO A 275 7.87 11.09 -33.33
C PRO A 275 6.56 11.13 -34.12
N ASP A 276 6.26 10.01 -34.73
CA ASP A 276 4.98 9.70 -35.35
C ASP A 276 4.39 8.56 -34.51
N CYS A 277 3.68 8.95 -33.46
CA CYS A 277 3.17 8.04 -32.45
C CYS A 277 1.68 7.71 -32.68
N MET A 278 1.14 7.90 -33.90
CA MET A 278 -0.21 7.51 -34.25
C MET A 278 -0.34 6.01 -34.49
#